data_8d3953c833689a009c312883c724d371
#
_entry.id   8d3953c833689a009c312883c724d371
#
_cell.length_a   1.000
_cell.length_b   1.000
_cell.length_c   1.000
_cell.angle_alpha   90.00
_cell.angle_beta   90.00
_cell.angle_gamma   90.00
#
_symmetry.space_group_name_H-M   'P 1'
#
loop_
_entity.id
_entity.type
_entity.pdbx_description
1 polymer ?
#
loop_
_entity_poly.entity_id
_entity_poly.type
_entity_poly.pdbx_seq_one_letter_code
_entity_poly.pdbx_strand_id
1 'polypeptide(L)'
;MRRSRTGVAGIARPFIPWIGSKEKLIPYIWQVFPPSPKLYLEPFGGGGALLLGMQPKVSRMDIYNDFNCDLVNLFLCARECTVQLVRELKFIPFHSRAEFDLLKEFMKHKDLLQQRIADERNAVMECFTGEEREELLEILRERSCLFDVQRAAAYYKVCRGSFSGTTTSFGVKPNNITNFLYLFDDASKRLQDVVIENKDCLDIIRERDGPDSLIYCDPPYFDAESLYAVDFPKEKHEELHWILSQCKGYIVVSYNDCPFIRS
;
A
#
# COMPACT_ATOMS: atom_id res chain seq x y z
N MET A 1 2.36 -24.33 -13.50
CA MET A 1 1.12 -23.85 -12.87
C MET A 1 1.07 -24.35 -11.42
N ARG A 2 1.47 -23.54 -10.43
CA ARG A 2 1.30 -23.89 -9.00
C ARG A 2 -0.08 -23.37 -8.59
N ARG A 3 -0.95 -24.25 -8.14
CA ARG A 3 -2.29 -23.95 -7.67
C ARG A 3 -2.24 -22.93 -6.53
N SER A 4 -3.09 -21.89 -6.59
CA SER A 4 -3.44 -21.04 -5.45
C SER A 4 -3.71 -21.91 -4.22
N ARG A 5 -3.05 -21.61 -3.10
CA ARG A 5 -3.23 -22.38 -1.84
C ARG A 5 -4.38 -21.86 -0.97
N THR A 6 -5.11 -20.86 -1.43
CA THR A 6 -6.29 -20.33 -0.72
C THR A 6 -7.53 -20.68 -1.54
N GLY A 7 -8.20 -21.77 -1.18
CA GLY A 7 -9.41 -22.24 -1.87
C GLY A 7 -10.68 -21.44 -1.57
N VAL A 8 -10.58 -20.24 -1.01
CA VAL A 8 -11.72 -19.38 -0.69
C VAL A 8 -11.71 -18.20 -1.66
N ALA A 9 -12.77 -18.04 -2.44
CA ALA A 9 -12.91 -16.95 -3.37
C ALA A 9 -12.88 -15.59 -2.65
N GLY A 10 -12.10 -14.64 -3.14
CA GLY A 10 -12.03 -13.28 -2.62
C GLY A 10 -11.00 -13.05 -1.50
N ILE A 11 -10.21 -14.06 -1.11
CA ILE A 11 -9.10 -13.91 -0.15
C ILE A 11 -7.78 -13.86 -0.91
N ALA A 12 -6.95 -12.86 -0.60
CA ALA A 12 -5.62 -12.70 -1.17
C ALA A 12 -4.54 -12.71 -0.07
N ARG A 13 -3.32 -13.03 -0.46
CA ARG A 13 -2.14 -12.88 0.40
C ARG A 13 -1.45 -11.56 0.12
N PRO A 14 -0.74 -10.98 1.10
CA PRO A 14 0.10 -9.81 0.84
C PRO A 14 1.07 -10.09 -0.32
N PHE A 15 1.09 -9.19 -1.30
CA PHE A 15 1.98 -9.31 -2.46
C PHE A 15 3.32 -8.62 -2.23
N ILE A 16 3.40 -7.73 -1.24
CA ILE A 16 4.62 -7.00 -0.84
C ILE A 16 5.11 -7.50 0.54
N PRO A 17 6.42 -7.70 0.73
CA PRO A 17 6.98 -7.91 2.06
C PRO A 17 6.90 -6.60 2.85
N TRP A 18 6.40 -6.67 4.07
CA TRP A 18 6.23 -5.50 4.92
C TRP A 18 6.71 -5.79 6.33
N ILE A 19 7.50 -4.84 6.91
CA ILE A 19 7.96 -4.95 8.29
C ILE A 19 6.75 -4.88 9.23
N GLY A 20 6.73 -5.69 10.27
CA GLY A 20 5.60 -5.74 11.19
C GLY A 20 4.35 -6.43 10.65
N SER A 21 4.40 -7.07 9.47
CA SER A 21 3.24 -7.77 8.90
C SER A 21 2.57 -8.70 9.89
N LYS A 22 1.26 -8.57 10.04
CA LYS A 22 0.42 -9.35 10.97
C LYS A 22 -0.09 -10.67 10.37
N GLU A 23 0.43 -11.12 9.22
CA GLU A 23 -0.06 -12.33 8.51
C GLU A 23 -0.21 -13.55 9.45
N LYS A 24 0.73 -13.73 10.39
CA LYS A 24 0.69 -14.84 11.36
C LYS A 24 -0.31 -14.61 12.50
N LEU A 25 -0.69 -13.37 12.76
CA LEU A 25 -1.59 -12.99 13.86
C LEU A 25 -3.04 -12.85 13.40
N ILE A 26 -3.30 -12.89 12.10
CA ILE A 26 -4.64 -12.75 11.52
C ILE A 26 -5.70 -13.59 12.25
N PRO A 27 -5.50 -14.91 12.53
CA PRO A 27 -6.52 -15.72 13.18
C PRO A 27 -6.88 -15.25 14.61
N TYR A 28 -5.92 -14.62 15.30
CA TYR A 28 -6.13 -14.09 16.65
C TYR A 28 -6.80 -12.72 16.63
N ILE A 29 -6.37 -11.85 15.70
CA ILE A 29 -6.92 -10.50 15.54
C ILE A 29 -8.40 -10.58 15.14
N TRP A 30 -8.77 -11.49 14.23
CA TRP A 30 -10.16 -11.64 13.82
C TRP A 30 -11.10 -12.12 14.93
N GLN A 31 -10.59 -12.79 15.96
CA GLN A 31 -11.42 -13.24 17.10
C GLN A 31 -11.95 -12.06 17.93
N VAL A 32 -11.28 -10.91 17.90
CA VAL A 32 -11.71 -9.71 18.64
C VAL A 32 -12.52 -8.74 17.77
N PHE A 33 -12.71 -9.05 16.49
CA PHE A 33 -13.51 -8.22 15.60
C PHE A 33 -15.01 -8.40 15.86
N PRO A 34 -15.80 -7.33 15.78
CA PRO A 34 -17.27 -7.43 15.86
C PRO A 34 -17.80 -8.26 14.69
N PRO A 35 -18.95 -8.96 14.86
CA PRO A 35 -19.40 -9.94 13.86
C PRO A 35 -19.81 -9.35 12.52
N SER A 36 -20.29 -8.11 12.48
CA SER A 36 -20.86 -7.53 11.26
C SER A 36 -20.69 -6.01 11.16
N PRO A 37 -19.45 -5.50 11.10
CA PRO A 37 -19.23 -4.08 10.84
C PRO A 37 -19.70 -3.75 9.42
N LYS A 38 -20.26 -2.53 9.23
CA LYS A 38 -20.62 -2.01 7.90
C LYS A 38 -19.47 -1.29 7.21
N LEU A 39 -18.47 -0.90 7.97
CA LEU A 39 -17.24 -0.29 7.49
C LEU A 39 -16.04 -0.94 8.18
N TYR A 40 -15.02 -1.26 7.41
CA TYR A 40 -13.70 -1.67 7.90
C TYR A 40 -12.63 -0.72 7.38
N LEU A 41 -11.82 -0.19 8.27
CA LEU A 41 -10.76 0.77 7.94
C LEU A 41 -9.42 0.30 8.52
N GLU A 42 -8.38 0.29 7.70
CA GLU A 42 -6.97 0.25 8.09
C GLU A 42 -6.31 1.62 7.84
N PRO A 43 -6.19 2.52 8.86
CA PRO A 43 -5.53 3.83 8.69
C PRO A 43 -4.03 3.73 8.43
N PHE A 44 -3.42 2.62 8.86
CA PHE A 44 -2.02 2.25 8.71
C PHE A 44 -1.94 0.92 7.95
N GLY A 45 -2.27 0.95 6.67
CA GLY A 45 -2.49 -0.26 5.89
C GLY A 45 -1.24 -1.11 5.66
N GLY A 46 -0.07 -0.48 5.48
CA GLY A 46 1.17 -1.19 5.25
C GLY A 46 1.05 -2.24 4.15
N GLY A 47 1.48 -3.47 4.41
CA GLY A 47 1.37 -4.58 3.46
C GLY A 47 -0.06 -5.10 3.23
N GLY A 48 -1.08 -4.56 3.89
CA GLY A 48 -2.49 -4.91 3.73
C GLY A 48 -2.83 -6.34 4.16
N ALA A 49 -2.11 -6.92 5.10
CA ALA A 49 -2.22 -8.33 5.42
C ALA A 49 -3.62 -8.73 5.92
N LEU A 50 -4.23 -7.94 6.81
CA LEU A 50 -5.56 -8.22 7.33
C LEU A 50 -6.64 -8.00 6.27
N LEU A 51 -6.61 -6.85 5.60
CA LEU A 51 -7.57 -6.48 4.56
C LEU A 51 -7.57 -7.49 3.40
N LEU A 52 -6.39 -7.84 2.89
CA LEU A 52 -6.27 -8.81 1.80
C LEU A 52 -6.72 -10.20 2.23
N GLY A 53 -6.41 -10.60 3.47
CA GLY A 53 -6.81 -11.88 4.04
C GLY A 53 -8.26 -11.96 4.46
N MET A 54 -8.96 -10.83 4.56
CA MET A 54 -10.35 -10.77 4.97
C MET A 54 -11.30 -11.03 3.78
N GLN A 55 -12.30 -11.88 4.00
CA GLN A 55 -13.31 -12.14 2.98
C GLN A 55 -14.14 -10.87 2.72
N PRO A 56 -14.29 -10.46 1.45
CA PRO A 56 -15.14 -9.32 1.09
C PRO A 56 -16.61 -9.61 1.46
N LYS A 57 -17.35 -8.57 1.83
CA LYS A 57 -18.79 -8.65 2.09
C LYS A 57 -19.47 -7.49 1.39
N VAL A 58 -20.52 -7.77 0.62
CA VAL A 58 -21.32 -6.73 -0.09
C VAL A 58 -21.89 -5.67 0.87
N SER A 59 -22.17 -6.06 2.11
CA SER A 59 -22.72 -5.17 3.14
C SER A 59 -21.67 -4.36 3.91
N ARG A 60 -20.36 -4.51 3.57
CA ARG A 60 -19.26 -3.85 4.27
C ARG A 60 -18.39 -3.09 3.29
N MET A 61 -18.19 -1.81 3.56
CA MET A 61 -17.18 -0.99 2.88
C MET A 61 -15.80 -1.29 3.47
N ASP A 62 -14.85 -1.73 2.66
CA ASP A 62 -13.46 -1.95 3.05
C ASP A 62 -12.59 -0.78 2.59
N ILE A 63 -11.84 -0.17 3.50
CA ILE A 63 -11.00 1.00 3.24
C ILE A 63 -9.56 0.68 3.66
N TYR A 64 -8.65 0.82 2.71
CA TYR A 64 -7.20 0.81 2.90
C TYR A 64 -6.69 2.24 2.86
N ASN A 65 -5.90 2.63 3.82
CA ASN A 65 -5.18 3.89 3.84
C ASN A 65 -3.74 3.68 4.25
N ASP A 66 -2.83 4.41 3.64
CA ASP A 66 -1.46 4.55 4.12
C ASP A 66 -0.94 5.95 3.82
N PHE A 67 -0.07 6.47 4.68
CA PHE A 67 0.56 7.78 4.47
C PHE A 67 1.65 7.72 3.40
N ASN A 68 2.25 6.55 3.17
CA ASN A 68 3.30 6.35 2.17
C ASN A 68 2.71 6.33 0.75
N CYS A 69 2.84 7.45 0.05
CA CYS A 69 2.30 7.62 -1.30
C CYS A 69 2.86 6.59 -2.32
N ASP A 70 4.08 6.09 -2.16
CA ASP A 70 4.67 5.10 -3.05
C ASP A 70 4.03 3.72 -2.84
N LEU A 71 3.70 3.39 -1.59
CA LEU A 71 2.97 2.19 -1.25
C LEU A 71 1.53 2.25 -1.78
N VAL A 72 0.84 3.38 -1.57
CA VAL A 72 -0.52 3.60 -2.07
C VAL A 72 -0.55 3.52 -3.60
N ASN A 73 0.41 4.16 -4.30
CA ASN A 73 0.55 4.05 -5.75
C ASN A 73 0.73 2.58 -6.19
N LEU A 74 1.53 1.79 -5.46
CA LEU A 74 1.69 0.36 -5.75
C LEU A 74 0.36 -0.40 -5.61
N PHE A 75 -0.43 -0.13 -4.57
CA PHE A 75 -1.75 -0.75 -4.39
C PHE A 75 -2.73 -0.35 -5.49
N LEU A 76 -2.76 0.92 -5.88
CA LEU A 76 -3.56 1.42 -7.00
C LEU A 76 -3.15 0.75 -8.32
N CYS A 77 -1.85 0.68 -8.63
CA CYS A 77 -1.34 -0.01 -9.81
C CYS A 77 -1.62 -1.53 -9.78
N ALA A 78 -1.57 -2.16 -8.61
CA ALA A 78 -1.93 -3.56 -8.45
C ALA A 78 -3.41 -3.82 -8.72
N ARG A 79 -4.30 -2.83 -8.46
CA ARG A 79 -5.73 -2.91 -8.75
C ARG A 79 -6.04 -2.62 -10.21
N GLU A 80 -5.59 -1.47 -10.74
CA GLU A 80 -6.03 -0.93 -12.02
C GLU A 80 -5.09 -1.30 -13.19
N CYS A 81 -3.80 -1.40 -12.93
CA CYS A 81 -2.76 -1.56 -13.95
C CYS A 81 -1.97 -2.86 -13.77
N THR A 82 -2.59 -3.92 -13.27
CA THR A 82 -1.92 -5.20 -12.91
C THR A 82 -1.07 -5.77 -14.04
N VAL A 83 -1.59 -5.78 -15.27
CA VAL A 83 -0.88 -6.34 -16.44
C VAL A 83 0.37 -5.53 -16.75
N GLN A 84 0.27 -4.21 -16.75
CA GLN A 84 1.39 -3.31 -17.02
C GLN A 84 2.44 -3.43 -15.91
N LEU A 85 2.01 -3.43 -14.64
CA LEU A 85 2.90 -3.61 -13.49
C LEU A 85 3.67 -4.93 -13.53
N VAL A 86 2.97 -6.04 -13.83
CA VAL A 86 3.61 -7.36 -13.95
C VAL A 86 4.58 -7.41 -15.13
N ARG A 87 4.28 -6.76 -16.26
CA ARG A 87 5.20 -6.64 -17.40
C ARG A 87 6.46 -5.89 -17.01
N GLU A 88 6.32 -4.74 -16.35
CA GLU A 88 7.45 -3.93 -15.88
C GLU A 88 8.33 -4.69 -14.89
N LEU A 89 7.73 -5.44 -13.97
CA LEU A 89 8.45 -6.28 -13.01
C LEU A 89 9.19 -7.46 -13.68
N LYS A 90 8.67 -7.98 -14.80
CA LYS A 90 9.32 -9.06 -15.56
C LYS A 90 10.48 -8.57 -16.41
N PHE A 91 10.49 -7.31 -16.81
CA PHE A 91 11.45 -6.78 -17.77
C PHE A 91 12.89 -6.84 -17.25
N ILE A 92 13.11 -6.52 -15.96
CA ILE A 92 14.42 -6.65 -15.31
C ILE A 92 14.20 -7.29 -13.93
N PRO A 93 14.19 -8.63 -13.83
CA PRO A 93 13.91 -9.32 -12.56
C PRO A 93 15.16 -9.50 -11.69
N PHE A 94 16.24 -8.76 -11.94
CA PHE A 94 17.52 -8.92 -11.26
C PHE A 94 17.45 -8.51 -9.79
N HIS A 95 18.25 -9.20 -8.99
CA HIS A 95 18.54 -8.87 -7.62
C HIS A 95 20.03 -8.54 -7.51
N SER A 96 20.36 -7.26 -7.63
CA SER A 96 21.73 -6.75 -7.48
C SER A 96 21.76 -5.50 -6.62
N ARG A 97 22.89 -5.27 -5.93
CA ARG A 97 23.09 -4.06 -5.14
C ARG A 97 23.06 -2.80 -6.02
N ALA A 98 23.70 -2.86 -7.18
CA ALA A 98 23.76 -1.72 -8.09
C ALA A 98 22.35 -1.31 -8.56
N GLU A 99 21.49 -2.27 -8.91
CA GLU A 99 20.10 -2.00 -9.27
C GLU A 99 19.31 -1.43 -8.07
N PHE A 100 19.48 -2.01 -6.89
CA PHE A 100 18.83 -1.54 -5.68
C PHE A 100 19.18 -0.07 -5.38
N ASP A 101 20.47 0.29 -5.44
CA ASP A 101 20.93 1.65 -5.18
C ASP A 101 20.41 2.64 -6.24
N LEU A 102 20.37 2.22 -7.52
CA LEU A 102 19.80 3.01 -8.62
C LEU A 102 18.30 3.25 -8.42
N LEU A 103 17.55 2.22 -8.06
CA LEU A 103 16.10 2.35 -7.81
C LEU A 103 15.80 3.20 -6.58
N LYS A 104 16.63 3.09 -5.52
CA LYS A 104 16.50 3.99 -4.36
C LYS A 104 16.74 5.45 -4.74
N GLU A 105 17.71 5.71 -5.59
CA GLU A 105 17.98 7.07 -6.08
C GLU A 105 16.82 7.57 -6.93
N PHE A 106 16.30 6.76 -7.84
CA PHE A 106 15.10 7.09 -8.61
C PHE A 106 13.89 7.43 -7.72
N MET A 107 13.69 6.69 -6.61
CA MET A 107 12.60 6.93 -5.68
C MET A 107 12.69 8.26 -4.93
N LYS A 108 13.88 8.84 -4.75
CA LYS A 108 14.05 10.17 -4.14
C LYS A 108 13.57 11.30 -5.04
N HIS A 109 13.62 11.12 -6.35
CA HIS A 109 13.27 12.15 -7.35
C HIS A 109 11.79 12.06 -7.76
N LYS A 110 10.89 12.49 -6.87
CA LYS A 110 9.44 12.49 -7.13
C LYS A 110 9.04 13.39 -8.30
N ASP A 111 9.81 14.45 -8.54
CA ASP A 111 9.50 15.46 -9.55
C ASP A 111 9.83 15.01 -10.97
N LEU A 112 10.64 13.96 -11.16
CA LEU A 112 11.02 13.48 -12.49
C LEU A 112 9.84 12.99 -13.31
N LEU A 113 8.83 12.38 -12.70
CA LEU A 113 7.63 11.95 -13.43
C LEU A 113 6.86 13.18 -13.93
N GLN A 114 6.65 14.16 -13.06
CA GLN A 114 5.95 15.39 -13.43
C GLN A 114 6.68 16.15 -14.55
N GLN A 115 8.01 16.20 -14.47
CA GLN A 115 8.83 16.80 -15.50
C GLN A 115 8.67 16.05 -16.84
N ARG A 116 8.77 14.71 -16.84
CA ARG A 116 8.58 13.89 -18.05
C ARG A 116 7.19 14.09 -18.67
N ILE A 117 6.14 14.11 -17.86
CA ILE A 117 4.79 14.34 -18.35
C ILE A 117 4.66 15.75 -18.94
N ALA A 118 5.29 16.75 -18.34
CA ALA A 118 5.34 18.09 -18.90
C ALA A 118 6.06 18.12 -20.26
N ASP A 119 7.20 17.42 -20.36
CA ASP A 119 7.97 17.31 -21.60
C ASP A 119 7.19 16.54 -22.68
N GLU A 120 6.57 15.40 -22.35
CA GLU A 120 5.70 14.64 -23.26
C GLU A 120 4.49 15.48 -23.71
N ARG A 121 3.88 16.24 -22.79
CA ARG A 121 2.77 17.14 -23.10
C ARG A 121 3.17 18.25 -24.06
N ASN A 122 4.35 18.84 -23.88
CA ASN A 122 4.88 19.83 -24.79
C ASN A 122 5.12 19.22 -26.18
N ALA A 123 5.71 18.03 -26.26
CA ALA A 123 5.92 17.31 -27.51
C ALA A 123 4.59 17.01 -28.22
N VAL A 124 3.55 16.59 -27.49
CA VAL A 124 2.21 16.37 -28.06
C VAL A 124 1.63 17.67 -28.62
N MET A 125 1.79 18.77 -27.89
CA MET A 125 1.31 20.10 -28.37
C MET A 125 2.03 20.56 -29.63
N GLU A 126 3.31 20.25 -29.79
CA GLU A 126 4.12 20.63 -30.95
C GLU A 126 3.93 19.73 -32.17
N CYS A 127 3.79 18.40 -31.95
CA CYS A 127 3.85 17.41 -33.02
C CYS A 127 2.49 16.92 -33.51
N PHE A 128 1.41 17.09 -32.74
CA PHE A 128 0.08 16.54 -33.05
C PHE A 128 -0.99 17.62 -33.14
N THR A 129 -2.07 17.36 -33.90
CA THR A 129 -3.20 18.29 -34.08
C THR A 129 -4.54 17.56 -34.08
N GLY A 130 -5.65 18.27 -33.83
CA GLY A 130 -7.01 17.73 -33.90
C GLY A 130 -7.31 16.67 -32.80
N GLU A 131 -8.13 15.69 -33.14
CA GLU A 131 -8.59 14.63 -32.21
C GLU A 131 -7.43 13.83 -31.62
N GLU A 132 -6.42 13.50 -32.42
CA GLU A 132 -5.25 12.75 -31.95
C GLU A 132 -4.49 13.49 -30.84
N ARG A 133 -4.38 14.81 -30.93
CA ARG A 133 -3.80 15.64 -29.85
C ARG A 133 -4.63 15.53 -28.57
N GLU A 134 -5.94 15.67 -28.69
CA GLU A 134 -6.84 15.63 -27.51
C GLU A 134 -6.79 14.26 -26.83
N GLU A 135 -6.81 13.17 -27.60
CA GLU A 135 -6.70 11.80 -27.09
C GLU A 135 -5.38 11.59 -26.33
N LEU A 136 -4.25 12.02 -26.92
CA LEU A 136 -2.93 11.88 -26.27
C LEU A 136 -2.82 12.74 -25.01
N LEU A 137 -3.40 13.93 -24.99
CA LEU A 137 -3.43 14.79 -23.80
C LEU A 137 -4.29 14.19 -22.69
N GLU A 138 -5.40 13.54 -23.02
CA GLU A 138 -6.24 12.83 -22.06
C GLU A 138 -5.48 11.65 -21.43
N ILE A 139 -4.82 10.82 -22.26
CA ILE A 139 -3.96 9.70 -21.80
C ILE A 139 -2.86 10.20 -20.85
N LEU A 140 -2.19 11.31 -21.21
CA LEU A 140 -1.14 11.90 -20.36
C LEU A 140 -1.72 12.46 -19.05
N ARG A 141 -2.92 13.01 -19.08
CA ARG A 141 -3.62 13.53 -17.91
C ARG A 141 -4.00 12.42 -16.96
N GLU A 142 -4.57 11.33 -17.44
CA GLU A 142 -4.91 10.15 -16.64
C GLU A 142 -3.65 9.55 -16.02
N ARG A 143 -2.59 9.40 -16.80
CA ARG A 143 -1.29 8.89 -16.36
C ARG A 143 -0.65 9.76 -15.29
N SER A 144 -0.80 11.08 -15.37
CA SER A 144 -0.20 12.03 -14.43
C SER A 144 -0.90 12.07 -13.07
N CYS A 145 -2.19 11.75 -13.02
CA CYS A 145 -3.02 12.00 -11.85
C CYS A 145 -3.20 10.79 -10.93
N LEU A 146 -3.09 9.56 -11.45
CA LEU A 146 -3.55 8.39 -10.72
C LEU A 146 -2.54 7.24 -10.60
N PHE A 147 -1.74 6.92 -11.65
CA PHE A 147 -0.94 5.68 -11.63
C PHE A 147 0.45 5.86 -12.23
N ASP A 148 1.49 5.67 -11.43
CA ASP A 148 2.86 5.57 -11.89
C ASP A 148 3.36 4.13 -11.81
N VAL A 149 3.17 3.38 -12.91
CA VAL A 149 3.55 1.96 -12.99
C VAL A 149 5.04 1.74 -12.85
N GLN A 150 5.89 2.62 -13.40
CA GLN A 150 7.35 2.52 -13.29
C GLN A 150 7.80 2.74 -11.85
N ARG A 151 7.23 3.74 -11.19
CA ARG A 151 7.49 4.02 -9.78
C ARG A 151 6.98 2.89 -8.88
N ALA A 152 5.79 2.34 -9.14
CA ALA A 152 5.25 1.19 -8.43
C ALA A 152 6.16 -0.04 -8.57
N ALA A 153 6.66 -0.31 -9.77
CA ALA A 153 7.59 -1.40 -10.02
C ALA A 153 8.94 -1.19 -9.30
N ALA A 154 9.48 0.03 -9.34
CA ALA A 154 10.70 0.41 -8.63
C ALA A 154 10.53 0.21 -7.12
N TYR A 155 9.44 0.73 -6.55
CA TYR A 155 9.13 0.58 -5.12
C TYR A 155 9.01 -0.89 -4.71
N TYR A 156 8.26 -1.68 -5.48
CA TYR A 156 8.14 -3.12 -5.25
C TYR A 156 9.49 -3.84 -5.24
N LYS A 157 10.36 -3.54 -6.22
CA LYS A 157 11.71 -4.10 -6.30
C LYS A 157 12.57 -3.69 -5.11
N VAL A 158 12.53 -2.43 -4.70
CA VAL A 158 13.23 -1.93 -3.51
C VAL A 158 12.75 -2.66 -2.25
N CYS A 159 11.44 -2.78 -2.04
CA CYS A 159 10.90 -3.53 -0.90
C CYS A 159 11.33 -5.00 -0.91
N ARG A 160 11.26 -5.67 -2.07
CA ARG A 160 11.67 -7.08 -2.23
C ARG A 160 13.18 -7.28 -2.12
N GLY A 161 13.96 -6.32 -2.57
CA GLY A 161 15.42 -6.33 -2.52
C GLY A 161 16.02 -5.88 -1.19
N SER A 162 15.21 -5.34 -0.29
CA SER A 162 15.67 -4.85 1.02
C SER A 162 15.69 -5.95 2.08
N PHE A 163 16.52 -5.71 3.12
CA PHE A 163 16.49 -6.54 4.32
C PHE A 163 15.14 -6.36 5.04
N SER A 164 14.41 -7.44 5.23
CA SER A 164 13.09 -7.46 5.92
C SER A 164 12.02 -6.50 5.38
N GLY A 165 12.16 -6.02 4.13
CA GLY A 165 11.17 -5.09 3.54
C GLY A 165 11.28 -3.64 4.03
N THR A 166 12.39 -3.26 4.69
CA THR A 166 12.58 -1.92 5.30
C THR A 166 12.86 -0.81 4.29
N THR A 167 13.13 -1.13 3.02
CA THR A 167 13.56 -0.19 1.97
C THR A 167 14.88 0.54 2.22
N THR A 168 15.51 0.34 3.38
CA THR A 168 16.70 1.09 3.81
C THR A 168 18.01 0.44 3.38
N SER A 169 18.11 -0.89 3.48
CA SER A 169 19.35 -1.65 3.24
C SER A 169 19.12 -2.83 2.31
N PHE A 170 20.10 -3.12 1.46
CA PHE A 170 20.06 -4.25 0.52
C PHE A 170 20.09 -5.59 1.24
N GLY A 171 19.14 -6.47 0.90
CA GLY A 171 19.06 -7.84 1.39
C GLY A 171 19.97 -8.77 0.59
N VAL A 172 20.88 -9.45 1.25
CA VAL A 172 21.92 -10.29 0.60
C VAL A 172 21.37 -11.60 0.01
N LYS A 173 20.18 -12.05 0.44
CA LYS A 173 19.59 -13.29 -0.07
C LYS A 173 19.04 -13.10 -1.48
N PRO A 174 19.43 -13.97 -2.45
CA PRO A 174 18.84 -13.92 -3.78
C PRO A 174 17.32 -13.97 -3.75
N ASN A 175 16.68 -13.02 -4.39
CA ASN A 175 15.23 -12.92 -4.42
C ASN A 175 14.76 -12.81 -5.89
N ASN A 176 14.22 -13.91 -6.42
CA ASN A 176 13.65 -13.89 -7.75
C ASN A 176 12.20 -13.37 -7.68
N ILE A 177 12.01 -12.13 -8.07
CA ILE A 177 10.72 -11.42 -8.06
C ILE A 177 9.66 -12.21 -8.83
N THR A 178 10.02 -12.91 -9.91
CA THR A 178 9.06 -13.65 -10.75
C THR A 178 8.31 -14.74 -9.97
N ASN A 179 8.90 -15.25 -8.89
CA ASN A 179 8.25 -16.25 -8.02
C ASN A 179 7.05 -15.71 -7.25
N PHE A 180 6.83 -14.41 -7.21
CA PHE A 180 5.80 -13.74 -6.42
C PHE A 180 4.75 -13.03 -7.26
N LEU A 181 4.94 -12.94 -8.59
CA LEU A 181 4.04 -12.18 -9.46
C LEU A 181 2.62 -12.76 -9.51
N TYR A 182 2.45 -14.04 -9.20
CA TYR A 182 1.11 -14.65 -9.11
C TYR A 182 0.25 -14.06 -7.99
N LEU A 183 0.87 -13.43 -6.98
CA LEU A 183 0.14 -12.79 -5.87
C LEU A 183 -0.65 -11.57 -6.34
N PHE A 184 -0.25 -10.94 -7.43
CA PHE A 184 -0.95 -9.77 -7.97
C PHE A 184 -2.33 -10.12 -8.53
N ASP A 185 -2.53 -11.34 -9.08
CA ASP A 185 -3.82 -11.74 -9.62
C ASP A 185 -4.91 -11.82 -8.53
N ASP A 186 -4.56 -12.43 -7.39
CA ASP A 186 -5.49 -12.55 -6.26
C ASP A 186 -5.68 -11.19 -5.56
N ALA A 187 -4.60 -10.41 -5.41
CA ALA A 187 -4.66 -9.08 -4.81
C ALA A 187 -5.50 -8.11 -5.66
N SER A 188 -5.30 -8.10 -6.99
CA SER A 188 -6.07 -7.26 -7.91
C SER A 188 -7.57 -7.51 -7.76
N LYS A 189 -7.99 -8.77 -7.76
CA LYS A 189 -9.41 -9.14 -7.58
C LYS A 189 -9.94 -8.68 -6.23
N ARG A 190 -9.17 -8.87 -5.14
CA ARG A 190 -9.59 -8.47 -3.80
C ARG A 190 -9.72 -6.95 -3.66
N LEU A 191 -8.84 -6.20 -4.32
CA LEU A 191 -8.79 -4.74 -4.24
C LEU A 191 -9.88 -4.04 -5.05
N GLN A 192 -10.60 -4.72 -5.96
CA GLN A 192 -11.69 -4.10 -6.76
C GLN A 192 -12.78 -3.48 -5.89
N ASP A 193 -13.07 -4.11 -4.74
CA ASP A 193 -14.12 -3.67 -3.81
C ASP A 193 -13.55 -2.87 -2.62
N VAL A 194 -12.31 -2.36 -2.73
CA VAL A 194 -11.62 -1.62 -1.66
C VAL A 194 -11.45 -0.17 -2.04
N VAL A 195 -11.85 0.73 -1.15
CA VAL A 195 -11.48 2.15 -1.25
C VAL A 195 -10.03 2.30 -0.83
N ILE A 196 -9.19 2.87 -1.68
CA ILE A 196 -7.77 3.09 -1.42
C ILE A 196 -7.56 4.60 -1.26
N GLU A 197 -7.04 5.01 -0.10
CA GLU A 197 -6.81 6.41 0.28
C GLU A 197 -5.32 6.64 0.59
N ASN A 198 -4.89 7.90 0.47
CA ASN A 198 -3.56 8.36 0.87
C ASN A 198 -3.72 9.62 1.72
N LYS A 199 -4.20 9.44 2.95
CA LYS A 199 -4.49 10.53 3.88
C LYS A 199 -3.69 10.39 5.17
N ASP A 200 -3.61 11.48 5.94
CA ASP A 200 -3.19 11.39 7.33
C ASP A 200 -4.12 10.44 8.10
N CYS A 201 -3.52 9.59 8.94
CA CYS A 201 -4.26 8.55 9.67
C CYS A 201 -5.31 9.13 10.61
N LEU A 202 -5.04 10.28 11.22
CA LEU A 202 -5.96 10.93 12.17
C LEU A 202 -7.17 11.52 11.45
N ASP A 203 -6.95 12.07 10.26
CA ASP A 203 -8.04 12.64 9.46
C ASP A 203 -8.97 11.57 8.93
N ILE A 204 -8.43 10.48 8.38
CA ILE A 204 -9.29 9.41 7.87
C ILE A 204 -10.05 8.68 8.99
N ILE A 205 -9.47 8.56 10.20
CA ILE A 205 -10.19 8.02 11.36
C ILE A 205 -11.39 8.91 11.68
N ARG A 206 -11.19 10.24 11.79
CA ARG A 206 -12.29 11.21 12.06
C ARG A 206 -13.39 11.16 11.00
N GLU A 207 -13.00 11.04 9.72
CA GLU A 207 -13.95 11.00 8.59
C GLU A 207 -14.78 9.72 8.54
N ARG A 208 -14.23 8.60 8.98
CA ARG A 208 -14.80 7.26 8.79
C ARG A 208 -15.33 6.62 10.08
N ASP A 209 -15.16 7.29 11.23
CA ASP A 209 -15.71 6.82 12.50
C ASP A 209 -17.25 6.84 12.48
N GLY A 210 -17.85 5.83 13.03
CA GLY A 210 -19.28 5.70 13.19
C GLY A 210 -19.68 4.46 13.99
N PRO A 211 -20.94 4.35 14.46
CA PRO A 211 -21.37 3.25 15.35
C PRO A 211 -21.18 1.84 14.76
N ASP A 212 -21.19 1.72 13.44
CA ASP A 212 -21.04 0.44 12.72
C ASP A 212 -19.64 0.27 12.11
N SER A 213 -18.68 1.17 12.42
CA SER A 213 -17.30 1.08 11.91
C SER A 213 -16.46 0.13 12.76
N LEU A 214 -15.52 -0.54 12.10
CA LEU A 214 -14.40 -1.25 12.69
C LEU A 214 -13.11 -0.62 12.16
N ILE A 215 -12.33 -0.03 13.04
CA ILE A 215 -11.05 0.59 12.71
C ILE A 215 -9.94 -0.24 13.33
N TYR A 216 -9.07 -0.81 12.48
CA TYR A 216 -7.88 -1.54 12.91
C TYR A 216 -6.64 -0.68 12.76
N CYS A 217 -6.05 -0.26 13.86
CA CYS A 217 -4.85 0.55 13.92
C CYS A 217 -3.60 -0.28 14.22
N ASP A 218 -2.61 -0.22 13.33
CA ASP A 218 -1.27 -0.81 13.51
C ASP A 218 -0.21 0.27 13.22
N PRO A 219 -0.13 1.31 14.06
CA PRO A 219 0.79 2.43 13.85
C PRO A 219 2.25 1.99 13.96
N PRO A 220 3.22 2.81 13.50
CA PRO A 220 4.61 2.64 13.86
C PRO A 220 4.75 2.49 15.38
N TYR A 221 5.52 1.50 15.83
CA TYR A 221 5.63 1.21 17.25
C TYR A 221 6.52 2.23 17.94
N PHE A 222 6.11 2.63 19.14
CA PHE A 222 6.88 3.54 19.97
C PHE A 222 8.29 2.97 20.26
N ASP A 223 9.33 3.80 20.17
CA ASP A 223 10.76 3.45 20.22
C ASP A 223 11.24 2.51 19.06
N ALA A 224 10.44 2.33 18.02
CA ALA A 224 10.82 1.56 16.85
C ALA A 224 10.64 2.34 15.54
N GLU A 225 10.46 3.65 15.61
CA GLU A 225 10.15 4.54 14.47
C GLU A 225 11.22 4.50 13.39
N SER A 226 12.49 4.30 13.75
CA SER A 226 13.62 4.17 12.82
C SER A 226 13.49 2.99 11.83
N LEU A 227 12.59 2.05 12.09
CA LEU A 227 12.29 0.91 11.21
C LEU A 227 11.30 1.28 10.09
N TYR A 228 10.60 2.41 10.23
CA TYR A 228 9.58 2.85 9.29
C TYR A 228 10.08 4.03 8.45
N ALA A 229 9.54 4.16 7.26
CA ALA A 229 9.87 5.27 6.36
C ALA A 229 9.14 6.59 6.71
N VAL A 230 8.26 6.55 7.70
CA VAL A 230 7.42 7.67 8.14
C VAL A 230 7.72 7.99 9.59
N ASP A 231 7.93 9.27 9.88
CA ASP A 231 8.11 9.76 11.24
C ASP A 231 6.76 9.74 11.99
N PHE A 232 6.74 9.12 13.17
CA PHE A 232 5.56 9.05 14.03
C PHE A 232 5.96 9.36 15.48
N PRO A 233 6.18 10.67 15.79
CA PRO A 233 6.72 11.10 17.07
C PRO A 233 5.72 10.89 18.21
N LYS A 234 6.19 11.02 19.45
CA LYS A 234 5.42 10.79 20.67
C LYS A 234 4.09 11.55 20.68
N GLU A 235 4.11 12.80 20.25
CA GLU A 235 2.93 13.68 20.18
C GLU A 235 1.85 13.11 19.26
N LYS A 236 2.25 12.44 18.18
CA LYS A 236 1.32 11.74 17.25
C LYS A 236 0.70 10.52 17.92
N HIS A 237 1.41 9.77 18.75
CA HIS A 237 0.84 8.66 19.52
C HIS A 237 -0.19 9.17 20.54
N GLU A 238 0.10 10.28 21.22
CA GLU A 238 -0.83 10.92 22.18
C GLU A 238 -2.08 11.45 21.46
N GLU A 239 -1.92 12.08 20.30
CA GLU A 239 -3.05 12.55 19.48
C GLU A 239 -3.89 11.38 18.94
N LEU A 240 -3.24 10.30 18.48
CA LEU A 240 -3.93 9.08 18.06
C LEU A 240 -4.75 8.50 19.22
N HIS A 241 -4.17 8.37 20.40
CA HIS A 241 -4.88 7.90 21.60
C HIS A 241 -6.12 8.76 21.88
N TRP A 242 -5.96 10.10 21.87
CA TRP A 242 -7.06 11.03 22.11
C TRP A 242 -8.21 10.83 21.09
N ILE A 243 -7.88 10.73 19.79
CA ILE A 243 -8.88 10.53 18.74
C ILE A 243 -9.59 9.19 18.92
N LEU A 244 -8.84 8.10 19.12
CA LEU A 244 -9.42 6.78 19.29
C LEU A 244 -10.35 6.71 20.51
N SER A 245 -10.05 7.46 21.59
CA SER A 245 -10.91 7.55 22.78
C SER A 245 -12.25 8.24 22.53
N GLN A 246 -12.38 9.03 21.44
CA GLN A 246 -13.60 9.73 21.06
C GLN A 246 -14.42 8.96 20.01
N CYS A 247 -13.87 7.90 19.44
CA CYS A 247 -14.54 7.12 18.40
C CYS A 247 -15.80 6.44 18.92
N LYS A 248 -16.79 6.35 18.03
CA LYS A 248 -18.08 5.70 18.28
C LYS A 248 -18.10 4.24 17.83
N GLY A 249 -17.20 3.89 16.92
CA GLY A 249 -17.06 2.56 16.35
C GLY A 249 -16.20 1.63 17.21
N TYR A 250 -16.00 0.43 16.70
CA TYR A 250 -15.10 -0.55 17.30
C TYR A 250 -13.66 -0.24 16.90
N ILE A 251 -12.78 -0.10 17.90
CA ILE A 251 -11.37 0.14 17.71
C ILE A 251 -10.57 -1.08 18.15
N VAL A 252 -9.70 -1.54 17.28
CA VAL A 252 -8.70 -2.58 17.60
C VAL A 252 -7.33 -2.03 17.28
N VAL A 253 -6.44 -2.05 18.26
CA VAL A 253 -5.09 -1.48 18.12
C VAL A 253 -4.04 -2.54 18.38
N SER A 254 -3.04 -2.61 17.51
CA SER A 254 -1.81 -3.39 17.71
C SER A 254 -0.68 -2.46 18.13
N TYR A 255 -0.02 -2.79 19.24
CA TYR A 255 1.14 -2.05 19.72
C TYR A 255 2.20 -2.99 20.34
N ASN A 256 3.43 -2.49 20.45
CA ASN A 256 4.43 -3.10 21.29
C ASN A 256 4.10 -2.86 22.78
N ASP A 257 4.46 -3.83 23.60
CA ASP A 257 4.27 -3.74 25.03
C ASP A 257 5.38 -2.86 25.67
N CYS A 258 5.05 -1.64 26.04
CA CYS A 258 5.96 -0.72 26.74
C CYS A 258 5.21 0.14 27.76
N PRO A 259 5.92 0.74 28.76
CA PRO A 259 5.29 1.56 29.81
C PRO A 259 4.46 2.71 29.27
N PHE A 260 4.94 3.39 28.20
CA PHE A 260 4.24 4.53 27.61
C PHE A 260 2.88 4.11 26.98
N ILE A 261 2.80 2.95 26.34
CA ILE A 261 1.55 2.48 25.73
C ILE A 261 0.57 1.94 26.77
N ARG A 262 1.08 1.52 27.94
CA ARG A 262 0.23 1.04 29.05
C ARG A 262 -0.33 2.17 29.92
N SER A 263 0.26 3.37 29.88
CA SER A 263 -0.17 4.54 30.68
C SER A 263 -1.36 5.25 30.05
#